data_b6a8ea59e54aca7818da183c045be386
#
_entry.id   b6a8ea59e54aca7818da183c045be386
#
_cell.length_a   1.000
_cell.length_b   1.000
_cell.length_c   1.000
_cell.angle_alpha   90.00
_cell.angle_beta   90.00
_cell.angle_gamma   90.00
#
_symmetry.space_group_name_H-M   'P 1'
#
loop_
_entity.id
_entity.type
_entity.pdbx_description
1 polymer ?
#
loop_
_entity_poly.entity_id
_entity_poly.type
_entity_poly.pdbx_seq_one_letter_code
_entity_poly.pdbx_strand_id
1 'polypeptide(L)'
;MEKFLETLKRHIEEHPPNFGDGVSVLTMLYECHNENNPYDNEQIRADFNELYQQMNGMPLREMDNIVYPVCKLCRDHEKAGFIEGIRLGVLLAQELAEVQT
;
A
#
# COMPACT_ATOMS: atom_id res chain seq x y z
N MET A 1 17.60 -0.98 -0.19
CA MET A 1 17.38 -0.52 -1.58
C MET A 1 17.61 -1.62 -2.62
N GLU A 2 18.67 -2.41 -2.47
CA GLU A 2 18.94 -3.55 -3.37
C GLU A 2 17.76 -4.52 -3.46
N LYS A 3 17.19 -4.88 -2.34
CA LYS A 3 16.05 -5.80 -2.28
C LYS A 3 14.82 -5.23 -3.02
N PHE A 4 14.58 -3.94 -2.87
CA PHE A 4 13.51 -3.27 -3.60
C PHE A 4 13.76 -3.30 -5.11
N LEU A 5 14.99 -3.01 -5.55
CA LEU A 5 15.36 -3.02 -6.97
C LEU A 5 15.23 -4.42 -7.58
N GLU A 6 15.62 -5.45 -6.86
CA GLU A 6 15.46 -6.84 -7.31
C GLU A 6 13.97 -7.19 -7.48
N THR A 7 13.15 -6.83 -6.51
CA THR A 7 11.70 -7.04 -6.57
C THR A 7 11.10 -6.28 -7.74
N LEU A 8 11.49 -5.02 -7.93
CA LEU A 8 11.03 -4.19 -9.03
C LEU A 8 11.39 -4.80 -10.39
N LYS A 9 12.61 -5.27 -10.54
CA LYS A 9 13.07 -5.92 -11.77
C LYS A 9 12.24 -7.16 -12.08
N ARG A 10 11.97 -7.99 -11.08
CA ARG A 10 11.17 -9.19 -11.24
C ARG A 10 9.74 -8.85 -11.67
N HIS A 11 9.12 -7.85 -11.05
CA HIS A 11 7.78 -7.41 -11.42
C HIS A 11 7.73 -6.91 -12.87
N ILE A 12 8.73 -6.16 -13.30
CA ILE A 12 8.79 -5.66 -14.68
C ILE A 12 8.91 -6.83 -15.66
N GLU A 13 9.71 -7.84 -15.36
CA GLU A 13 9.91 -9.00 -16.21
C GLU A 13 8.65 -9.88 -16.29
N GLU A 14 7.98 -10.11 -15.15
CA GLU A 14 6.79 -10.99 -15.09
C GLU A 14 5.53 -10.30 -15.59
N HIS A 15 5.37 -9.03 -15.27
CA HIS A 15 4.15 -8.26 -15.56
C HIS A 15 4.56 -6.85 -16.01
N PRO A 16 5.01 -6.70 -17.28
CA PRO A 16 5.45 -5.39 -17.75
C PRO A 16 4.36 -4.33 -17.60
N PRO A 17 4.63 -3.20 -16.94
CA PRO A 17 3.64 -2.14 -16.81
C PRO A 17 3.51 -1.37 -18.12
N ASN A 18 2.37 -0.70 -18.29
CA ASN A 18 2.21 0.25 -19.37
C ASN A 18 2.89 1.57 -18.98
N PHE A 19 4.08 1.81 -19.48
CA PHE A 19 4.84 3.02 -19.14
C PHE A 19 4.19 4.31 -19.66
N GLY A 20 3.21 4.21 -20.57
CA GLY A 20 2.40 5.35 -20.97
C GLY A 20 1.30 5.69 -19.97
N ASP A 21 1.05 4.82 -18.99
CA ASP A 21 0.05 5.02 -17.97
C ASP A 21 0.73 5.15 -16.59
N GLY A 22 0.77 6.37 -16.06
CA GLY A 22 1.38 6.64 -14.75
C GLY A 22 0.73 5.87 -13.62
N VAL A 23 -0.57 5.56 -13.71
CA VAL A 23 -1.28 4.78 -12.69
C VAL A 23 -0.76 3.36 -12.66
N SER A 24 -0.51 2.75 -13.82
CA SER A 24 0.05 1.40 -13.91
C SER A 24 1.44 1.32 -13.27
N VAL A 25 2.29 2.31 -13.54
CA VAL A 25 3.64 2.37 -12.95
C VAL A 25 3.57 2.55 -11.44
N LEU A 26 2.72 3.47 -10.97
CA LEU A 26 2.55 3.73 -9.52
C LEU A 26 2.00 2.51 -8.79
N THR A 27 1.07 1.79 -9.40
CA THR A 27 0.54 0.54 -8.85
C THR A 27 1.64 -0.50 -8.71
N MET A 28 2.49 -0.64 -9.71
CA MET A 28 3.63 -1.56 -9.67
C MET A 28 4.59 -1.20 -8.54
N LEU A 29 4.91 0.09 -8.39
CA LEU A 29 5.79 0.56 -7.31
C LEU A 29 5.19 0.26 -5.92
N TYR A 30 3.87 0.45 -5.78
CA TYR A 30 3.19 0.11 -4.53
C TYR A 30 3.30 -1.38 -4.22
N GLU A 31 3.05 -2.24 -5.20
CA GLU A 31 3.13 -3.69 -5.02
C GLU A 31 4.54 -4.14 -4.65
N CYS A 32 5.56 -3.58 -5.29
CA CYS A 32 6.97 -3.86 -4.94
C CYS A 32 7.30 -3.43 -3.52
N HIS A 33 6.87 -2.23 -3.13
CA HIS A 33 7.10 -1.71 -1.78
C HIS A 33 6.41 -2.58 -0.74
N ASN A 34 5.16 -2.94 -0.99
CA ASN A 34 4.35 -3.72 -0.05
C ASN A 34 4.90 -5.13 0.15
N GLU A 35 5.45 -5.73 -0.89
CA GLU A 35 6.05 -7.07 -0.81
C GLU A 35 7.25 -7.10 0.15
N ASN A 36 8.06 -6.04 0.16
CA ASN A 36 9.26 -5.96 0.99
C ASN A 36 9.03 -5.31 2.34
N ASN A 37 7.93 -4.60 2.53
CA ASN A 37 7.65 -3.79 3.71
C ASN A 37 6.20 -3.98 4.16
N PRO A 38 5.88 -5.12 4.80
CA PRO A 38 4.54 -5.32 5.32
C PRO A 38 4.23 -4.28 6.39
N TYR A 39 3.02 -3.72 6.34
CA TYR A 39 2.63 -2.56 7.16
C TYR A 39 2.06 -2.89 8.53
N ASP A 40 1.97 -4.16 8.90
CA ASP A 40 1.40 -4.55 10.20
C ASP A 40 2.36 -4.20 11.33
N ASN A 41 2.19 -2.99 11.87
CA ASN A 41 2.87 -2.58 13.09
C ASN A 41 2.01 -2.91 14.32
N GLU A 42 2.54 -2.64 15.51
CA GLU A 42 1.85 -2.94 16.77
C GLU A 42 0.51 -2.23 16.90
N GLN A 43 0.42 -0.98 16.44
CA GLN A 43 -0.83 -0.23 16.51
C GLN A 43 -1.90 -0.83 15.62
N ILE A 44 -1.56 -1.20 14.40
CA ILE A 44 -2.49 -1.84 13.48
C ILE A 44 -2.99 -3.18 14.05
N ARG A 45 -2.09 -3.97 14.63
CA ARG A 45 -2.47 -5.23 15.27
C ARG A 45 -3.39 -5.01 16.45
N ALA A 46 -3.11 -3.98 17.26
CA ALA A 46 -3.97 -3.62 18.39
C ALA A 46 -5.36 -3.19 17.91
N ASP A 47 -5.44 -2.43 16.84
CA ASP A 47 -6.71 -1.99 16.25
C ASP A 47 -7.52 -3.18 15.73
N PHE A 48 -6.90 -4.13 15.07
CA PHE A 48 -7.59 -5.36 14.63
C PHE A 48 -8.03 -6.20 15.82
N ASN A 49 -7.22 -6.32 16.86
CA ASN A 49 -7.62 -7.03 18.08
C ASN A 49 -8.84 -6.40 18.72
N GLU A 50 -8.90 -5.08 18.77
CA GLU A 50 -10.09 -4.37 19.27
C GLU A 50 -11.32 -4.68 18.43
N LEU A 51 -11.17 -4.69 17.10
CA LEU A 51 -12.26 -5.07 16.20
C LEU A 51 -12.73 -6.49 16.48
N TYR A 52 -11.82 -7.45 16.64
CA TYR A 52 -12.17 -8.84 16.97
C TYR A 52 -12.89 -8.94 18.31
N GLN A 53 -12.49 -8.14 19.30
CA GLN A 53 -13.15 -8.13 20.60
C GLN A 53 -14.60 -7.63 20.50
N GLN A 54 -14.86 -6.64 19.64
CA GLN A 54 -16.20 -6.16 19.39
C GLN A 54 -17.11 -7.22 18.76
N MET A 55 -16.52 -8.19 18.08
CA MET A 55 -17.24 -9.28 17.43
C MET A 55 -17.28 -10.55 18.29
N ASN A 56 -16.89 -10.47 19.57
CA ASN A 56 -16.86 -11.62 20.47
C ASN A 56 -18.25 -12.26 20.60
N GLY A 57 -18.32 -13.59 20.45
CA GLY A 57 -19.57 -14.33 20.47
C GLY A 57 -20.26 -14.45 19.11
N MET A 58 -19.73 -13.80 18.09
CA MET A 58 -20.26 -13.87 16.73
C MET A 58 -19.78 -15.15 16.03
N PRO A 59 -20.65 -15.84 15.25
CA PRO A 59 -20.19 -16.98 14.44
C PRO A 59 -19.09 -16.58 13.47
N LEU A 60 -18.15 -17.49 13.21
CA LEU A 60 -16.99 -17.23 12.34
C LEU A 60 -17.39 -16.70 10.96
N ARG A 61 -18.45 -17.26 10.36
CA ARG A 61 -18.93 -16.83 9.03
C ARG A 61 -19.32 -15.35 9.04
N GLU A 62 -20.01 -14.89 10.09
CA GLU A 62 -20.43 -13.50 10.22
C GLU A 62 -19.24 -12.59 10.47
N MET A 63 -18.25 -13.05 11.27
CA MET A 63 -17.00 -12.32 11.48
C MET A 63 -16.28 -12.11 10.16
N ASP A 64 -16.15 -13.16 9.33
CA ASP A 64 -15.48 -13.09 8.04
C ASP A 64 -16.18 -12.11 7.09
N ASN A 65 -17.53 -12.05 7.12
CA ASN A 65 -18.29 -11.12 6.31
C ASN A 65 -18.03 -9.66 6.68
N ILE A 66 -17.53 -9.40 7.87
CA ILE A 66 -17.14 -8.05 8.32
C ILE A 66 -15.65 -7.82 8.05
N VAL A 67 -14.81 -8.79 8.40
CA VAL A 67 -13.34 -8.65 8.35
C VAL A 67 -12.83 -8.54 6.92
N TYR A 68 -13.35 -9.33 5.97
CA TYR A 68 -12.89 -9.28 4.60
C TYR A 68 -13.07 -7.91 3.94
N PRO A 69 -14.26 -7.29 4.01
CA PRO A 69 -14.41 -5.92 3.50
C PRO A 69 -13.52 -4.89 4.21
N VAL A 70 -13.30 -5.04 5.52
CA VAL A 70 -12.42 -4.15 6.27
C VAL A 70 -10.98 -4.28 5.78
N CYS A 71 -10.49 -5.50 5.59
CA CYS A 71 -9.14 -5.73 5.06
C CYS A 71 -8.98 -5.16 3.65
N LYS A 72 -10.00 -5.32 2.80
CA LYS A 72 -9.99 -4.73 1.46
C LYS A 72 -9.93 -3.22 1.52
N LEU A 73 -10.75 -2.61 2.39
CA LEU A 73 -10.76 -1.16 2.59
C LEU A 73 -9.40 -0.65 3.05
N CYS A 74 -8.77 -1.35 4.00
CA CYS A 74 -7.43 -0.99 4.49
C CYS A 74 -6.40 -1.02 3.36
N ARG A 75 -6.41 -2.05 2.52
CA ARG A 75 -5.50 -2.16 1.39
C ARG A 75 -5.74 -1.06 0.36
N ASP A 76 -6.99 -0.75 0.06
CA ASP A 76 -7.33 0.29 -0.90
C ASP A 76 -6.88 1.67 -0.39
N HIS A 77 -7.07 1.97 0.89
CA HIS A 77 -6.60 3.19 1.52
C HIS A 77 -5.08 3.28 1.55
N GLU A 78 -4.41 2.19 1.89
CA GLU A 78 -2.96 2.12 1.91
C GLU A 78 -2.37 2.41 0.53
N LYS A 79 -2.92 1.77 -0.50
CA LYS A 79 -2.50 1.98 -1.89
C LYS A 79 -2.73 3.42 -2.32
N ALA A 80 -3.92 3.97 -2.04
CA ALA A 80 -4.24 5.36 -2.38
C ALA A 80 -3.29 6.33 -1.69
N GLY A 81 -3.01 6.11 -0.40
CA GLY A 81 -2.07 6.92 0.36
C GLY A 81 -0.65 6.87 -0.20
N PHE A 82 -0.20 5.69 -0.60
CA PHE A 82 1.11 5.50 -1.21
C PHE A 82 1.24 6.29 -2.52
N ILE A 83 0.24 6.17 -3.40
CA ILE A 83 0.23 6.87 -4.68
C ILE A 83 0.23 8.39 -4.48
N GLU A 84 -0.64 8.90 -3.59
CA GLU A 84 -0.71 10.32 -3.31
C GLU A 84 0.57 10.82 -2.62
N GLY A 85 1.18 10.00 -1.77
CA GLY A 85 2.47 10.31 -1.14
C GLY A 85 3.58 10.51 -2.16
N ILE A 86 3.65 9.65 -3.17
CA ILE A 86 4.62 9.79 -4.26
C ILE A 86 4.36 11.07 -5.06
N ARG A 87 3.11 11.34 -5.42
CA ARG A 87 2.74 12.56 -6.16
C ARG A 87 3.12 13.81 -5.38
N LEU A 88 2.78 13.85 -4.11
CA LEU A 88 3.12 14.98 -3.25
C LEU A 88 4.64 15.12 -3.10
N GLY A 89 5.36 14.02 -2.93
CA GLY A 89 6.82 14.02 -2.82
C GLY A 89 7.49 14.59 -4.05
N VAL A 90 7.02 14.19 -5.24
CA VAL A 90 7.55 14.69 -6.51
C VAL A 90 7.29 16.19 -6.66
N LEU A 91 6.06 16.64 -6.37
CA LEU A 91 5.71 18.06 -6.42
C LEU A 91 6.54 18.88 -5.44
N LEU A 92 6.73 18.38 -4.24
CA LEU A 92 7.55 19.06 -3.23
C LEU A 92 9.01 19.17 -3.69
N ALA A 93 9.57 18.11 -4.26
CA ALA A 93 10.92 18.11 -4.78
C ALA A 93 11.08 19.12 -5.91
N GLN A 94 10.10 19.24 -6.81
CA GLN A 94 10.10 20.23 -7.88
C GLN A 94 10.06 21.67 -7.34
N GLU A 95 9.21 21.93 -6.36
CA GLU A 95 9.11 23.25 -5.75
C GLU A 95 10.40 23.64 -5.02
N LEU A 96 11.02 22.70 -4.30
CA LEU A 96 12.29 22.94 -3.63
C LEU A 96 13.41 23.22 -4.63
N ALA A 97 13.43 22.54 -5.77
CA ALA A 97 14.40 22.79 -6.82
C ALA A 97 14.22 24.20 -7.42
N GLU A 98 12.97 24.66 -7.62
CA GLU A 98 12.68 26.00 -8.11
C GLU A 98 13.14 27.08 -7.14
N VAL A 99 12.96 26.87 -5.82
CA VAL A 99 13.37 27.82 -4.79
C VAL A 99 14.89 27.98 -4.77
N GLN A 100 15.66 26.93 -5.09
CA GLN A 100 17.10 26.94 -5.08
C GLN A 100 17.74 27.59 -6.34
N THR A 101 16.94 27.80 -7.37
CA THR A 101 17.40 28.47 -8.59
C THR A 101 17.07 29.94 -8.59
#